data_bdcefad1175358d8c23ddaeb251c4abc
#
_entry.id   bdcefad1175358d8c23ddaeb251c4abc
#
_cell.length_a   1.000
_cell.length_b   1.000
_cell.length_c   1.000
_cell.angle_alpha   90.00
_cell.angle_beta   90.00
_cell.angle_gamma   90.00
#
_symmetry.space_group_name_H-M   'P 1'
#
loop_
_entity.id
_entity.type
_entity.pdbx_description
1 polymer ?
#
loop_
_entity_poly.entity_id
_entity_poly.type
_entity_poly.pdbx_seq_one_letter_code
_entity_poly.pdbx_strand_id
1 'polypeptide(L)'
;MVEAKRERAFVTGVTIFLILFSIAAIIPLLSVISTSFSSKSVVDMNLVTLWPKEFTLDSWKYIIDRPDLWRSFFLTVGTTVIGTVLALLMTALFAYPLSKSEFRWGSVIMVCVVIAMIFKAPIVPYFLTVRSIGLYDNPLVLILPHILNPFNLIIMRTFFKQFPKELEEAAFLEGCGYFRMLFHFVLPLSKAVMATLALFYGVVLWNQFQHPLFFLQDTNWFP
;
A
#
# COMPACT_ATOMS: atom_id res chain seq x y z
N MET A 1 11.75 -8.57 -45.82
CA MET A 1 13.11 -8.87 -45.30
C MET A 1 13.77 -7.64 -44.66
N VAL A 2 13.63 -6.45 -45.23
CA VAL A 2 14.22 -5.18 -44.69
C VAL A 2 13.51 -4.74 -43.41
N GLU A 3 12.19 -4.80 -43.33
CA GLU A 3 11.40 -4.46 -42.14
C GLU A 3 11.75 -5.33 -40.92
N ALA A 4 11.87 -6.65 -41.11
CA ALA A 4 12.26 -7.57 -40.03
C ALA A 4 13.68 -7.31 -39.48
N LYS A 5 14.60 -6.82 -40.30
CA LYS A 5 15.95 -6.39 -39.85
C LYS A 5 15.88 -5.08 -39.06
N ARG A 6 15.04 -4.15 -39.48
CA ARG A 6 14.86 -2.86 -38.81
C ARG A 6 14.18 -3.03 -37.45
N GLU A 7 13.16 -3.87 -37.35
CA GLU A 7 12.52 -4.23 -36.08
C GLU A 7 13.51 -4.90 -35.12
N ARG A 8 14.31 -5.86 -35.61
CA ARG A 8 15.34 -6.51 -34.77
C ARG A 8 16.38 -5.52 -34.28
N ALA A 9 16.87 -4.63 -35.11
CA ALA A 9 17.82 -3.60 -34.72
C ALA A 9 17.23 -2.64 -33.66
N PHE A 10 15.97 -2.24 -33.80
CA PHE A 10 15.26 -1.44 -32.82
C PHE A 10 15.09 -2.18 -31.48
N VAL A 11 14.59 -3.41 -31.51
CA VAL A 11 14.44 -4.24 -30.30
C VAL A 11 15.77 -4.46 -29.61
N THR A 12 16.85 -4.75 -30.38
CA THR A 12 18.20 -4.89 -29.80
C THR A 12 18.67 -3.59 -29.15
N GLY A 13 18.48 -2.44 -29.79
CA GLY A 13 18.83 -1.14 -29.23
C GLY A 13 18.09 -0.84 -27.93
N VAL A 14 16.77 -1.07 -27.90
CA VAL A 14 15.94 -0.91 -26.69
C VAL A 14 16.39 -1.87 -25.59
N THR A 15 16.69 -3.13 -25.95
CA THR A 15 17.16 -4.13 -24.97
C THR A 15 18.50 -3.72 -24.36
N ILE A 16 19.46 -3.28 -25.16
CA ILE A 16 20.76 -2.77 -24.65
C ILE A 16 20.55 -1.57 -23.74
N PHE A 17 19.70 -0.62 -24.15
CA PHE A 17 19.38 0.55 -23.32
C PHE A 17 18.78 0.15 -21.97
N LEU A 18 17.81 -0.79 -21.98
CA LEU A 18 17.17 -1.28 -20.76
C LEU A 18 18.16 -2.02 -19.83
N ILE A 19 19.08 -2.81 -20.42
CA ILE A 19 20.14 -3.49 -19.65
C ILE A 19 21.06 -2.46 -18.98
N LEU A 20 21.53 -1.46 -19.72
CA LEU A 20 22.41 -0.41 -19.18
C LEU A 20 21.70 0.39 -18.09
N PHE A 21 20.43 0.74 -18.31
CA PHE A 21 19.60 1.41 -17.32
C PHE A 21 19.40 0.56 -16.05
N SER A 22 19.15 -0.73 -16.22
CA SER A 22 19.00 -1.66 -15.08
C SER A 22 20.30 -1.78 -14.28
N ILE A 23 21.44 -1.89 -14.95
CA ILE A 23 22.75 -1.91 -14.30
C ILE A 23 22.98 -0.60 -13.51
N ALA A 24 22.71 0.56 -14.11
CA ALA A 24 22.82 1.85 -13.44
C ALA A 24 21.93 1.96 -12.20
N ALA A 25 20.70 1.41 -12.26
CA ALA A 25 19.77 1.38 -11.11
C ALA A 25 20.21 0.43 -9.98
N ILE A 26 20.97 -0.63 -10.30
CA ILE A 26 21.49 -1.59 -9.30
C ILE A 26 22.72 -1.05 -8.55
N ILE A 27 23.52 -0.18 -9.18
CA ILE A 27 24.74 0.37 -8.58
C ILE A 27 24.52 0.98 -7.18
N PRO A 28 23.54 1.89 -6.97
CA PRO A 28 23.31 2.47 -5.63
C PRO A 28 22.87 1.42 -4.60
N LEU A 29 22.11 0.41 -5.01
CA LEU A 29 21.71 -0.67 -4.11
C LEU A 29 22.91 -1.52 -3.66
N LEU A 30 23.80 -1.87 -4.60
CA LEU A 30 25.04 -2.56 -4.28
C LEU A 30 25.94 -1.73 -3.36
N SER A 31 26.04 -0.42 -3.59
CA SER A 31 26.80 0.48 -2.74
C SER A 31 26.28 0.49 -1.30
N VAL A 32 24.95 0.56 -1.08
CA VAL A 32 24.35 0.50 0.26
C VAL A 32 24.65 -0.86 0.93
N ILE A 33 24.48 -1.96 0.18
CA ILE A 33 24.81 -3.30 0.70
C ILE A 33 26.28 -3.38 1.08
N SER A 34 27.20 -2.94 0.23
CA SER A 34 28.65 -2.96 0.48
C SER A 34 29.00 -2.11 1.70
N THR A 35 28.39 -0.95 1.87
CA THR A 35 28.57 -0.06 3.02
C THR A 35 28.10 -0.74 4.30
N SER A 36 26.98 -1.48 4.29
CA SER A 36 26.45 -2.16 5.48
C SER A 36 27.34 -3.27 6.01
N PHE A 37 28.21 -3.83 5.17
CA PHE A 37 29.19 -4.88 5.52
C PHE A 37 30.61 -4.36 5.64
N SER A 38 30.83 -3.05 5.61
CA SER A 38 32.18 -2.44 5.72
C SER A 38 32.41 -1.81 7.09
N SER A 39 33.68 -1.70 7.48
CA SER A 39 34.04 -1.04 8.74
C SER A 39 33.70 0.46 8.69
N LYS A 40 33.37 1.03 9.85
CA LYS A 40 33.01 2.44 9.99
C LYS A 40 34.13 3.36 9.50
N SER A 41 35.38 3.04 9.78
CA SER A 41 36.54 3.82 9.36
C SER A 41 36.64 3.99 7.86
N VAL A 42 36.39 2.92 7.10
CA VAL A 42 36.48 2.92 5.63
C VAL A 42 35.26 3.60 5.00
N VAL A 43 34.11 3.48 5.65
CA VAL A 43 32.86 4.18 5.22
C VAL A 43 33.00 5.67 5.41
N ASP A 44 33.46 6.15 6.56
CA ASP A 44 33.66 7.58 6.86
C ASP A 44 34.70 8.23 5.92
N MET A 45 35.64 7.45 5.40
CA MET A 45 36.62 7.87 4.39
C MET A 45 36.08 7.81 2.95
N ASN A 46 34.81 7.42 2.72
CA ASN A 46 34.21 7.23 1.39
C ASN A 46 34.98 6.28 0.46
N LEU A 47 35.67 5.28 1.04
CA LEU A 47 36.48 4.32 0.29
C LEU A 47 35.69 3.10 -0.21
N VAL A 48 34.43 2.93 0.23
CA VAL A 48 33.55 1.84 -0.20
C VAL A 48 32.84 2.26 -1.47
N THR A 49 32.84 1.40 -2.48
CA THR A 49 32.13 1.58 -3.74
C THR A 49 31.11 0.47 -3.97
N LEU A 50 31.47 -0.55 -4.74
CA LEU A 50 30.59 -1.69 -5.06
C LEU A 50 30.88 -2.94 -4.24
N TRP A 51 32.04 -3.01 -3.58
CA TRP A 51 32.47 -4.17 -2.79
C TRP A 51 32.79 -3.73 -1.36
N PRO A 52 32.40 -4.54 -0.35
CA PRO A 52 32.73 -4.25 1.04
C PRO A 52 34.25 -4.24 1.24
N LYS A 53 34.75 -3.28 2.03
CA LYS A 53 36.14 -3.21 2.47
C LYS A 53 36.19 -3.38 3.99
N GLU A 54 37.18 -4.14 4.46
CA GLU A 54 37.29 -4.51 5.89
C GLU A 54 35.94 -5.08 6.39
N PHE A 55 35.58 -6.25 5.87
CA PHE A 55 34.29 -6.89 6.15
C PHE A 55 34.02 -7.01 7.65
N THR A 56 32.92 -6.45 8.11
CA THR A 56 32.46 -6.53 9.50
C THR A 56 30.93 -6.61 9.57
N LEU A 57 30.43 -7.18 10.66
CA LEU A 57 29.02 -7.24 11.00
C LEU A 57 28.63 -6.26 12.13
N ASP A 58 29.50 -5.32 12.49
CA ASP A 58 29.29 -4.43 13.62
C ASP A 58 28.08 -3.52 13.42
N SER A 59 27.86 -3.03 12.20
CA SER A 59 26.65 -2.27 11.86
C SER A 59 25.37 -3.07 12.06
N TRP A 60 25.41 -4.36 11.68
CA TRP A 60 24.26 -5.26 11.86
C TRP A 60 24.02 -5.60 13.34
N LYS A 61 25.08 -5.87 14.11
CA LYS A 61 24.98 -6.08 15.57
C LYS A 61 24.39 -4.86 16.24
N TYR A 62 24.90 -3.65 15.91
CA TYR A 62 24.39 -2.41 16.46
C TYR A 62 22.89 -2.21 16.19
N ILE A 63 22.39 -2.59 15.00
CA ILE A 63 20.96 -2.52 14.64
C ILE A 63 20.16 -3.56 15.43
N ILE A 64 20.64 -4.82 15.47
CA ILE A 64 19.95 -5.92 16.13
C ILE A 64 19.82 -5.69 17.65
N ASP A 65 20.83 -5.09 18.27
CA ASP A 65 20.88 -4.83 19.70
C ASP A 65 20.04 -3.62 20.12
N ARG A 66 19.39 -2.92 19.17
CA ARG A 66 18.54 -1.76 19.48
C ARG A 66 17.07 -2.15 19.66
N PRO A 67 16.54 -2.09 20.90
CA PRO A 67 15.15 -2.45 21.16
C PRO A 67 14.15 -1.50 20.48
N ASP A 68 14.52 -0.22 20.27
CA ASP A 68 13.67 0.77 19.62
C ASP A 68 13.36 0.40 18.17
N LEU A 69 14.33 -0.15 17.42
CA LEU A 69 14.13 -0.58 16.05
C LEU A 69 13.18 -1.77 15.96
N TRP A 70 13.29 -2.72 16.87
CA TRP A 70 12.38 -3.87 16.92
C TRP A 70 10.97 -3.44 17.28
N ARG A 71 10.82 -2.49 18.22
CA ARG A 71 9.51 -1.93 18.56
C ARG A 71 8.85 -1.27 17.34
N SER A 72 9.57 -0.35 16.66
CA SER A 72 9.10 0.32 15.44
C SER A 72 8.77 -0.69 14.35
N PHE A 73 9.59 -1.72 14.15
CA PHE A 73 9.33 -2.78 13.18
C PHE A 73 8.02 -3.53 13.48
N PHE A 74 7.84 -4.00 14.72
CA PHE A 74 6.61 -4.72 15.08
C PHE A 74 5.38 -3.81 15.05
N LEU A 75 5.53 -2.54 15.39
CA LEU A 75 4.46 -1.55 15.25
C LEU A 75 4.08 -1.36 13.78
N THR A 76 5.07 -1.20 12.89
CA THR A 76 4.84 -1.11 11.44
C THR A 76 4.14 -2.36 10.89
N VAL A 77 4.60 -3.53 11.25
CA VAL A 77 3.96 -4.80 10.86
C VAL A 77 2.53 -4.86 11.37
N GLY A 78 2.31 -4.56 12.65
CA GLY A 78 0.98 -4.58 13.28
C GLY A 78 0.02 -3.59 12.63
N THR A 79 0.42 -2.34 12.47
CA THR A 79 -0.41 -1.30 11.82
C THR A 79 -0.69 -1.62 10.36
N THR A 80 0.29 -2.16 9.63
CA THR A 80 0.11 -2.58 8.24
C THR A 80 -0.88 -3.74 8.12
N VAL A 81 -0.73 -4.79 8.90
CA VAL A 81 -1.61 -5.97 8.83
C VAL A 81 -3.02 -5.61 9.28
N ILE A 82 -3.16 -5.03 10.47
CA ILE A 82 -4.47 -4.66 11.03
C ILE A 82 -5.15 -3.62 10.14
N GLY A 83 -4.41 -2.59 9.73
CA GLY A 83 -4.92 -1.53 8.86
C GLY A 83 -5.37 -2.04 7.50
N THR A 84 -4.59 -2.95 6.88
CA THR A 84 -4.97 -3.57 5.59
C THR A 84 -6.24 -4.40 5.71
N VAL A 85 -6.35 -5.23 6.73
CA VAL A 85 -7.56 -6.06 6.96
C VAL A 85 -8.79 -5.17 7.17
N LEU A 86 -8.69 -4.17 8.04
CA LEU A 86 -9.78 -3.24 8.30
C LEU A 86 -10.16 -2.43 7.05
N ALA A 87 -9.17 -1.93 6.30
CA ALA A 87 -9.41 -1.19 5.07
C ALA A 87 -10.08 -2.04 4.00
N LEU A 88 -9.68 -3.30 3.83
CA LEU A 88 -10.33 -4.23 2.91
C LEU A 88 -11.77 -4.52 3.32
N LEU A 89 -12.02 -4.78 4.60
CA LEU A 89 -13.37 -5.04 5.12
C LEU A 89 -14.28 -3.82 4.91
N MET A 90 -13.80 -2.63 5.27
CA MET A 90 -14.58 -1.40 5.09
C MET A 90 -14.83 -1.11 3.60
N THR A 91 -13.79 -1.25 2.77
CA THR A 91 -13.94 -1.08 1.32
C THR A 91 -14.96 -2.06 0.74
N ALA A 92 -14.97 -3.32 1.16
CA ALA A 92 -15.93 -4.31 0.71
C ALA A 92 -17.36 -3.98 1.16
N LEU A 93 -17.54 -3.59 2.43
CA LEU A 93 -18.83 -3.19 2.99
C LEU A 93 -19.44 -1.98 2.27
N PHE A 94 -18.60 -1.02 1.86
CA PHE A 94 -19.04 0.14 1.09
C PHE A 94 -19.23 -0.18 -0.40
N ALA A 95 -18.32 -0.96 -1.00
CA ALA A 95 -18.36 -1.28 -2.42
C ALA A 95 -19.56 -2.14 -2.80
N TYR A 96 -19.97 -3.07 -1.92
CA TYR A 96 -21.04 -4.02 -2.21
C TYR A 96 -22.38 -3.34 -2.46
N PRO A 97 -22.96 -2.53 -1.55
CA PRO A 97 -24.18 -1.81 -1.83
C PRO A 97 -24.06 -0.85 -3.01
N LEU A 98 -22.90 -0.18 -3.17
CA LEU A 98 -22.64 0.73 -4.29
C LEU A 98 -22.52 0.01 -5.65
N SER A 99 -22.34 -1.30 -5.65
CA SER A 99 -22.35 -2.10 -6.88
C SER A 99 -23.75 -2.43 -7.38
N LYS A 100 -24.78 -2.33 -6.51
CA LYS A 100 -26.17 -2.69 -6.84
C LYS A 100 -26.90 -1.57 -7.56
N SER A 101 -27.62 -1.92 -8.63
CA SER A 101 -28.41 -0.97 -9.41
C SER A 101 -29.63 -0.44 -8.63
N GLU A 102 -30.15 -1.25 -7.72
CA GLU A 102 -31.30 -0.93 -6.88
C GLU A 102 -30.98 0.11 -5.78
N PHE A 103 -29.70 0.35 -5.50
CA PHE A 103 -29.31 1.31 -4.48
C PHE A 103 -29.48 2.75 -4.96
N ARG A 104 -30.56 3.38 -4.54
CA ARG A 104 -31.03 4.69 -5.01
C ARG A 104 -29.99 5.80 -4.91
N TRP A 105 -29.16 5.81 -3.84
CA TRP A 105 -28.16 6.83 -3.59
C TRP A 105 -26.77 6.49 -4.18
N GLY A 106 -26.64 5.35 -4.83
CA GLY A 106 -25.37 4.84 -5.34
C GLY A 106 -24.64 5.82 -6.26
N SER A 107 -25.38 6.45 -7.19
CA SER A 107 -24.81 7.42 -8.14
C SER A 107 -24.32 8.71 -7.45
N VAL A 108 -25.08 9.24 -6.49
CA VAL A 108 -24.71 10.46 -5.76
C VAL A 108 -23.46 10.21 -4.91
N ILE A 109 -23.43 9.10 -4.16
CA ILE A 109 -22.28 8.72 -3.36
C ILE A 109 -21.04 8.52 -4.25
N MET A 110 -21.20 7.89 -5.42
CA MET A 110 -20.07 7.71 -6.34
C MET A 110 -19.52 9.03 -6.88
N VAL A 111 -20.35 10.02 -7.13
CA VAL A 111 -19.89 11.39 -7.50
C VAL A 111 -19.09 11.98 -6.34
N CYS A 112 -19.54 11.88 -5.09
CA CYS A 112 -18.79 12.34 -3.92
C CYS A 112 -17.43 11.61 -3.78
N VAL A 113 -17.41 10.30 -4.02
CA VAL A 113 -16.16 9.49 -3.99
C VAL A 113 -15.17 9.97 -5.06
N VAL A 114 -15.64 10.24 -6.28
CA VAL A 114 -14.79 10.77 -7.36
C VAL A 114 -14.27 12.17 -7.03
N ILE A 115 -15.13 13.04 -6.48
CA ILE A 115 -14.70 14.37 -6.01
C ILE A 115 -13.62 14.22 -4.94
N ALA A 116 -13.82 13.37 -3.94
CA ALA A 116 -12.83 13.12 -2.87
C ALA A 116 -11.52 12.53 -3.39
N MET A 117 -11.55 11.78 -4.50
CA MET A 117 -10.35 11.25 -5.14
C MET A 117 -9.51 12.35 -5.80
N ILE A 118 -10.16 13.34 -6.42
CA ILE A 118 -9.51 14.42 -7.16
C ILE A 118 -9.03 15.53 -6.21
N PHE A 119 -9.87 15.90 -5.25
CA PHE A 119 -9.60 17.01 -4.32
C PHE A 119 -8.97 16.50 -3.03
N LYS A 120 -7.64 16.62 -2.94
CA LYS A 120 -6.92 16.33 -1.70
C LYS A 120 -6.92 17.57 -0.79
N ALA A 121 -7.27 17.38 0.47
CA ALA A 121 -7.20 18.46 1.45
C ALA A 121 -5.75 18.93 1.64
N PRO A 122 -5.49 20.26 1.67
CA PRO A 122 -4.20 20.79 2.07
C PRO A 122 -3.83 20.34 3.50
N ILE A 123 -2.51 20.27 3.78
CA ILE A 123 -2.01 19.70 5.02
C ILE A 123 -2.55 20.40 6.28
N VAL A 124 -2.73 21.72 6.26
CA VAL A 124 -3.18 22.48 7.43
C VAL A 124 -4.63 22.19 7.79
N PRO A 125 -5.63 22.30 6.90
CA PRO A 125 -7.00 21.89 7.19
C PRO A 125 -7.11 20.41 7.59
N TYR A 126 -6.33 19.54 6.95
CA TYR A 126 -6.28 18.12 7.28
C TYR A 126 -5.79 17.90 8.73
N PHE A 127 -4.69 18.56 9.12
CA PHE A 127 -4.16 18.52 10.49
C PHE A 127 -5.18 18.97 11.52
N LEU A 128 -5.84 20.11 11.29
CA LEU A 128 -6.87 20.64 12.20
C LEU A 128 -8.05 19.66 12.35
N THR A 129 -8.46 19.04 11.26
CA THR A 129 -9.53 18.03 11.29
C THR A 129 -9.13 16.79 12.10
N VAL A 130 -7.96 16.24 11.86
CA VAL A 130 -7.45 15.07 12.60
C VAL A 130 -7.33 15.38 14.10
N ARG A 131 -6.87 16.59 14.45
CA ARG A 131 -6.79 17.05 15.83
C ARG A 131 -8.16 17.24 16.47
N SER A 132 -9.12 17.80 15.74
CA SER A 132 -10.47 18.06 16.27
C SER A 132 -11.25 16.78 16.59
N ILE A 133 -10.99 15.70 15.90
CA ILE A 133 -11.62 14.39 16.13
C ILE A 133 -10.86 13.53 17.17
N GLY A 134 -9.83 14.10 17.84
CA GLY A 134 -9.11 13.43 18.92
C GLY A 134 -8.09 12.37 18.46
N LEU A 135 -7.65 12.41 17.21
CA LEU A 135 -6.62 11.50 16.67
C LEU A 135 -5.19 12.05 16.81
N TYR A 136 -5.01 13.25 17.36
CA TYR A 136 -3.69 13.80 17.64
C TYR A 136 -3.06 13.08 18.84
N ASP A 137 -1.82 12.68 18.69
CA ASP A 137 -1.05 11.86 19.65
C ASP A 137 -1.74 10.54 20.03
N ASN A 138 -2.44 9.95 19.04
CA ASN A 138 -3.15 8.69 19.19
C ASN A 138 -2.70 7.71 18.09
N PRO A 139 -2.26 6.47 18.43
CA PRO A 139 -1.80 5.49 17.43
C PRO A 139 -2.86 5.11 16.38
N LEU A 140 -4.13 5.34 16.63
CA LEU A 140 -5.19 5.14 15.64
C LEU A 140 -5.05 6.03 14.41
N VAL A 141 -4.29 7.13 14.49
CA VAL A 141 -3.98 7.98 13.34
C VAL A 141 -3.19 7.26 12.24
N LEU A 142 -2.49 6.17 12.60
CA LEU A 142 -1.76 5.34 11.66
C LEU A 142 -2.68 4.49 10.77
N ILE A 143 -3.91 4.24 11.21
CA ILE A 143 -4.85 3.32 10.54
C ILE A 143 -6.09 4.06 10.01
N LEU A 144 -6.79 4.83 10.87
CA LEU A 144 -8.10 5.39 10.55
C LEU A 144 -8.14 6.27 9.30
N PRO A 145 -7.17 7.15 9.03
CA PRO A 145 -7.17 7.95 7.82
C PRO A 145 -7.03 7.14 6.51
N HIS A 146 -6.50 5.92 6.62
CA HIS A 146 -6.27 5.04 5.48
C HIS A 146 -7.35 3.97 5.29
N ILE A 147 -8.36 3.92 6.18
CA ILE A 147 -9.33 2.82 6.23
C ILE A 147 -10.24 2.75 5.00
N LEU A 148 -10.43 3.86 4.31
CA LEU A 148 -11.22 3.93 3.08
C LEU A 148 -10.53 4.82 2.03
N ASN A 149 -10.04 4.20 0.98
CA ASN A 149 -9.42 4.90 -0.14
C ASN A 149 -10.42 4.96 -1.32
N PRO A 150 -10.75 6.16 -1.85
CA PRO A 150 -11.69 6.32 -2.95
C PRO A 150 -11.34 5.51 -4.20
N PHE A 151 -10.06 5.46 -4.58
CA PHE A 151 -9.59 4.69 -5.73
C PHE A 151 -9.82 3.19 -5.55
N ASN A 152 -9.44 2.65 -4.40
CA ASN A 152 -9.64 1.24 -4.06
C ASN A 152 -11.13 0.87 -4.00
N LEU A 153 -11.96 1.78 -3.49
CA LEU A 153 -13.42 1.61 -3.47
C LEU A 153 -14.00 1.49 -4.88
N ILE A 154 -13.55 2.33 -5.82
CA ILE A 154 -13.99 2.29 -7.23
C ILE A 154 -13.59 0.96 -7.88
N ILE A 155 -12.36 0.50 -7.66
CA ILE A 155 -11.88 -0.79 -8.19
C ILE A 155 -12.75 -1.93 -7.67
N MET A 156 -12.92 -2.04 -6.36
CA MET A 156 -13.69 -3.12 -5.74
C MET A 156 -15.14 -3.10 -6.18
N ARG A 157 -15.78 -1.91 -6.21
CA ARG A 157 -17.14 -1.74 -6.73
C ARG A 157 -17.26 -2.20 -8.18
N THR A 158 -16.30 -1.85 -9.03
CA THR A 158 -16.32 -2.22 -10.45
C THR A 158 -16.23 -3.74 -10.62
N PHE A 159 -15.42 -4.38 -9.79
CA PHE A 159 -15.32 -5.84 -9.77
C PHE A 159 -16.64 -6.47 -9.28
N PHE A 160 -17.23 -5.97 -8.21
CA PHE A 160 -18.50 -6.50 -7.69
C PHE A 160 -19.69 -6.30 -8.65
N LYS A 161 -19.65 -5.28 -9.52
CA LYS A 161 -20.63 -5.12 -10.60
C LYS A 161 -20.61 -6.22 -11.65
N GLN A 162 -19.49 -6.90 -11.79
CA GLN A 162 -19.33 -8.01 -12.75
C GLN A 162 -19.81 -9.35 -12.17
N PHE A 163 -20.25 -9.35 -10.91
CA PHE A 163 -20.78 -10.57 -10.27
C PHE A 163 -22.08 -10.99 -10.96
N PRO A 164 -22.22 -12.29 -11.33
CA PRO A 164 -23.40 -12.79 -12.01
C PRO A 164 -24.67 -12.58 -11.18
N LYS A 165 -25.67 -11.90 -11.75
CA LYS A 165 -26.94 -11.63 -11.08
C LYS A 165 -27.72 -12.90 -10.79
N GLU A 166 -27.62 -13.89 -11.64
CA GLU A 166 -28.29 -15.18 -11.52
C GLU A 166 -27.90 -15.90 -10.22
N LEU A 167 -26.63 -15.83 -9.84
CA LEU A 167 -26.15 -16.39 -8.57
C LEU A 167 -26.71 -15.64 -7.36
N GLU A 168 -26.85 -14.34 -7.50
CA GLU A 168 -27.39 -13.49 -6.45
C GLU A 168 -28.89 -13.71 -6.25
N GLU A 169 -29.65 -13.77 -7.33
CA GLU A 169 -31.08 -14.04 -7.32
C GLU A 169 -31.37 -15.43 -6.76
N ALA A 170 -30.64 -16.45 -7.18
CA ALA A 170 -30.77 -17.81 -6.66
C ALA A 170 -30.52 -17.86 -5.13
N ALA A 171 -29.47 -17.20 -4.64
CA ALA A 171 -29.18 -17.14 -3.21
C ALA A 171 -30.26 -16.38 -2.42
N PHE A 172 -30.83 -15.30 -2.97
CA PHE A 172 -31.95 -14.59 -2.33
C PHE A 172 -33.24 -15.43 -2.29
N LEU A 173 -33.52 -16.25 -3.31
CA LEU A 173 -34.65 -17.18 -3.30
C LEU A 173 -34.49 -18.24 -2.19
N GLU A 174 -33.26 -18.61 -1.83
CA GLU A 174 -32.94 -19.50 -0.72
C GLU A 174 -32.94 -18.77 0.65
N GLY A 175 -33.32 -17.50 0.72
CA GLY A 175 -33.40 -16.72 1.97
C GLY A 175 -32.05 -16.14 2.42
N CYS A 176 -31.06 -16.05 1.54
CA CYS A 176 -29.77 -15.44 1.84
C CYS A 176 -29.90 -13.92 1.94
N GLY A 177 -29.54 -13.33 3.09
CA GLY A 177 -29.48 -11.87 3.25
C GLY A 177 -28.21 -11.26 2.70
N TYR A 178 -28.17 -9.93 2.49
CA TYR A 178 -27.05 -9.18 1.87
C TYR A 178 -25.69 -9.42 2.55
N PHE A 179 -25.63 -9.45 3.88
CA PHE A 179 -24.38 -9.72 4.60
C PHE A 179 -23.86 -11.14 4.34
N ARG A 180 -24.75 -12.12 4.40
CA ARG A 180 -24.39 -13.50 4.11
C ARG A 180 -23.92 -13.66 2.67
N MET A 181 -24.58 -12.97 1.74
CA MET A 181 -24.19 -12.93 0.33
C MET A 181 -22.79 -12.35 0.16
N LEU A 182 -22.49 -11.22 0.79
CA LEU A 182 -21.16 -10.60 0.72
C LEU A 182 -20.08 -11.53 1.25
N PHE A 183 -20.23 -12.05 2.47
CA PHE A 183 -19.15 -12.78 3.15
C PHE A 183 -18.96 -14.23 2.67
N HIS A 184 -20.04 -14.91 2.26
CA HIS A 184 -19.96 -16.32 1.87
C HIS A 184 -19.85 -16.55 0.36
N PHE A 185 -20.26 -15.60 -0.47
CA PHE A 185 -20.24 -15.75 -1.91
C PHE A 185 -19.33 -14.72 -2.58
N VAL A 186 -19.61 -13.42 -2.40
CA VAL A 186 -18.94 -12.35 -3.15
C VAL A 186 -17.46 -12.26 -2.78
N LEU A 187 -17.10 -12.18 -1.50
CA LEU A 187 -15.71 -12.07 -1.06
C LEU A 187 -14.86 -13.29 -1.43
N PRO A 188 -15.32 -14.55 -1.19
CA PRO A 188 -14.54 -15.73 -1.58
C PRO A 188 -14.32 -15.85 -3.09
N LEU A 189 -15.26 -15.40 -3.91
CA LEU A 189 -15.13 -15.38 -5.37
C LEU A 189 -14.30 -14.20 -5.88
N SER A 190 -14.07 -13.19 -5.03
CA SER A 190 -13.35 -11.95 -5.36
C SER A 190 -11.88 -11.96 -4.89
N LYS A 191 -11.28 -13.14 -4.67
CA LYS A 191 -9.92 -13.27 -4.11
C LYS A 191 -8.86 -12.47 -4.89
N ALA A 192 -8.97 -12.41 -6.21
CA ALA A 192 -8.02 -11.69 -7.06
C ALA A 192 -8.00 -10.19 -6.76
N VAL A 193 -9.17 -9.52 -6.74
CA VAL A 193 -9.25 -8.10 -6.42
C VAL A 193 -8.91 -7.84 -4.95
N MET A 194 -9.31 -8.73 -4.04
CA MET A 194 -8.95 -8.63 -2.63
C MET A 194 -7.42 -8.65 -2.43
N ALA A 195 -6.71 -9.57 -3.09
CA ALA A 195 -5.25 -9.64 -3.04
C ALA A 195 -4.58 -8.39 -3.62
N THR A 196 -5.08 -7.89 -4.75
CA THR A 196 -4.58 -6.65 -5.36
C THR A 196 -4.76 -5.45 -4.43
N LEU A 197 -5.94 -5.29 -3.85
CA LEU A 197 -6.21 -4.18 -2.93
C LEU A 197 -5.51 -4.35 -1.59
N ALA A 198 -5.28 -5.59 -1.12
CA ALA A 198 -4.44 -5.87 0.04
C ALA A 198 -3.02 -5.34 -0.17
N LEU A 199 -2.45 -5.58 -1.36
CA LEU A 199 -1.15 -5.03 -1.72
C LEU A 199 -1.17 -3.50 -1.74
N PHE A 200 -2.18 -2.86 -2.33
CA PHE A 200 -2.27 -1.40 -2.39
C PHE A 200 -2.37 -0.77 -1.00
N TYR A 201 -3.24 -1.27 -0.14
CA TYR A 201 -3.34 -0.81 1.25
C TYR A 201 -2.07 -1.12 2.04
N GLY A 202 -1.55 -2.33 1.91
CA GLY A 202 -0.34 -2.75 2.61
C GLY A 202 0.88 -1.87 2.27
N VAL A 203 1.10 -1.57 0.99
CA VAL A 203 2.20 -0.69 0.56
C VAL A 203 2.05 0.73 1.12
N VAL A 204 0.82 1.29 1.13
CA VAL A 204 0.57 2.63 1.67
C VAL A 204 0.82 2.68 3.18
N LEU A 205 0.33 1.68 3.91
CA LEU A 205 0.47 1.60 5.37
C LEU A 205 1.92 1.29 5.79
N TRP A 206 2.62 0.45 5.04
CA TRP A 206 4.03 0.13 5.29
C TRP A 206 4.96 1.33 5.08
N ASN A 207 4.72 2.12 4.04
CA ASN A 207 5.55 3.26 3.69
C ASN A 207 5.06 4.59 4.29
N GLN A 208 4.12 4.57 5.24
CA GLN A 208 3.64 5.81 5.84
C GLN A 208 4.74 6.48 6.68
N PHE A 209 4.99 7.74 6.38
CA PHE A 209 5.97 8.56 7.08
C PHE A 209 5.34 9.86 7.61
N GLN A 210 4.47 10.46 6.81
CA GLN A 210 3.90 11.77 7.14
C GLN A 210 2.96 11.74 8.36
N HIS A 211 2.13 10.68 8.50
CA HIS A 211 1.18 10.59 9.62
C HIS A 211 1.90 10.46 10.97
N PRO A 212 2.87 9.55 11.16
CA PRO A 212 3.63 9.53 12.39
C PRO A 212 4.29 10.87 12.69
N LEU A 213 4.95 11.47 11.69
CA LEU A 213 5.72 12.70 11.86
C LEU A 213 4.85 13.91 12.30
N PHE A 214 3.64 14.05 11.75
CA PHE A 214 2.80 15.21 12.02
C PHE A 214 1.84 15.04 13.20
N PHE A 215 1.44 13.81 13.50
CA PHE A 215 0.35 13.56 14.44
C PHE A 215 0.74 12.86 15.73
N LEU A 216 1.92 12.25 15.81
CA LEU A 216 2.41 11.60 17.03
C LEU A 216 3.48 12.44 17.70
N GLN A 217 3.46 12.50 19.02
CA GLN A 217 4.51 13.10 19.86
C GLN A 217 5.25 12.02 20.66
N ASP A 218 4.53 11.01 21.13
CA ASP A 218 5.13 9.90 21.85
C ASP A 218 5.93 9.00 20.89
N THR A 219 7.24 8.99 21.10
CA THR A 219 8.20 8.16 20.32
C THR A 219 7.91 6.67 20.41
N ASN A 220 7.13 6.22 21.40
CA ASN A 220 6.73 4.83 21.52
C ASN A 220 5.80 4.37 20.40
N TRP A 221 5.11 5.28 19.75
CA TRP A 221 4.17 5.01 18.66
C TRP A 221 4.73 5.29 17.26
N PHE A 222 6.03 5.61 17.15
CA PHE A 222 6.67 5.77 15.84
C PHE A 222 6.95 4.41 15.21
N PRO A 223 6.36 4.14 14.01
CA PRO A 223 6.59 2.92 13.25
C PRO A 223 7.97 2.89 12.58
#